data_584e72032d6a8286ae3d05de62399913
#
_entry.id   584e72032d6a8286ae3d05de62399913
#
_cell.length_a   1.000
_cell.length_b   1.000
_cell.length_c   1.000
_cell.angle_alpha   90.00
_cell.angle_beta   90.00
_cell.angle_gamma   90.00
#
_symmetry.space_group_name_H-M   'P 1'
#
loop_
_entity.id
_entity.type
_entity.pdbx_description
1 polymer ?
#
loop_
_entity_poly.entity_id
_entity_poly.type
_entity_poly.pdbx_seq_one_letter_code
_entity_poly.pdbx_strand_id
1 'polypeptide(L)'
;MKKQVRLVLSAVLALSLVGAFAMFGCSSNSTTTEKKDDTAKTEQVEPVELQVFAANSLSKAMEDIQKAYIEDGHDNVTFKDTQYKSSGELNEMLGAGSYADLLISASKGSMDTAVSKGYVDESTRVDMFKNDLVMVSKEGAEMKDVTLQDIADGKYTICVGDDSVPAGNYAAQSLSTVGVYAPAGDDEGKTGKDITGKGGSYNTDMVKDGKVVLDTSVGNVCKHAQSGDVDIAFVYTSDVYRFGGVQVVGTVPADTHKNIVYPGAITKDCTNVEATQEFLDWCLNSEKAQKIWQDWGFELA
;
A
#
# COMPACT_ATOMS: atom_id res chain seq x y z
N MET A 1 -48.68 -5.51 26.40
CA MET A 1 -49.86 -5.41 25.50
C MET A 1 -49.46 -5.99 24.14
N LYS A 2 -50.18 -7.04 23.74
CA LYS A 2 -50.00 -7.82 22.49
C LYS A 2 -50.56 -7.04 21.29
N LYS A 3 -49.97 -7.20 20.11
CA LYS A 3 -50.58 -7.25 18.76
C LYS A 3 -49.47 -7.57 17.78
N GLN A 4 -49.37 -8.85 17.29
CA GLN A 4 -50.07 -9.51 16.19
C GLN A 4 -49.64 -9.03 14.80
N VAL A 5 -48.75 -9.74 14.16
CA VAL A 5 -48.84 -10.63 12.99
C VAL A 5 -49.74 -10.12 11.83
N ARG A 6 -49.15 -9.97 10.63
CA ARG A 6 -49.82 -10.38 9.39
C ARG A 6 -48.80 -10.81 8.32
N LEU A 7 -48.81 -12.12 8.13
CA LEU A 7 -48.33 -12.87 6.98
C LEU A 7 -49.23 -12.60 5.77
N VAL A 8 -48.70 -12.34 4.58
CA VAL A 8 -49.43 -12.50 3.32
C VAL A 8 -48.58 -13.33 2.37
N LEU A 9 -49.03 -14.54 2.21
CA LEU A 9 -48.61 -15.52 1.21
C LEU A 9 -49.45 -15.26 -0.06
N SER A 10 -48.83 -15.23 -1.25
CA SER A 10 -49.53 -15.43 -2.52
C SER A 10 -48.62 -16.15 -3.50
N ALA A 11 -48.96 -17.38 -3.71
CA ALA A 11 -48.47 -18.29 -4.76
C ALA A 11 -49.37 -18.17 -6.01
N VAL A 12 -48.98 -18.88 -7.06
CA VAL A 12 -49.71 -19.27 -8.29
C VAL A 12 -49.25 -18.44 -9.51
N LEU A 13 -48.85 -18.96 -10.66
CA LEU A 13 -49.16 -20.21 -11.37
C LEU A 13 -48.23 -20.37 -12.59
N ALA A 14 -47.87 -21.58 -12.88
CA ALA A 14 -47.17 -22.00 -14.08
C ALA A 14 -48.09 -21.98 -15.33
N LEU A 15 -47.55 -21.72 -16.52
CA LEU A 15 -48.15 -22.24 -17.76
C LEU A 15 -47.09 -22.58 -18.79
N SER A 16 -47.03 -23.87 -19.05
CA SER A 16 -46.31 -24.52 -20.13
C SER A 16 -47.04 -24.36 -21.47
N LEU A 17 -46.32 -24.12 -22.58
CA LEU A 17 -46.83 -24.44 -23.91
C LEU A 17 -45.71 -25.10 -24.75
N VAL A 18 -45.97 -26.36 -25.04
CA VAL A 18 -45.29 -27.20 -26.04
C VAL A 18 -45.88 -26.90 -27.41
N GLY A 19 -45.04 -26.77 -28.44
CA GLY A 19 -45.46 -26.70 -29.82
C GLY A 19 -44.42 -27.30 -30.75
N ALA A 20 -44.58 -28.55 -31.10
CA ALA A 20 -43.86 -29.25 -32.13
C ALA A 20 -44.58 -29.10 -33.49
N PHE A 21 -43.88 -28.94 -34.57
CA PHE A 21 -44.25 -29.33 -35.96
C PHE A 21 -43.00 -29.25 -36.80
N ALA A 22 -42.46 -30.35 -37.22
CA ALA A 22 -42.72 -31.23 -38.33
C ALA A 22 -41.96 -30.87 -39.61
N MET A 23 -41.23 -31.86 -40.05
CA MET A 23 -40.38 -31.95 -41.26
C MET A 23 -41.15 -31.71 -42.56
N PHE A 24 -40.44 -31.17 -43.56
CA PHE A 24 -40.54 -31.66 -44.96
C PHE A 24 -39.20 -31.39 -45.66
N GLY A 25 -38.62 -32.44 -46.19
CA GLY A 25 -37.44 -32.40 -46.99
C GLY A 25 -37.76 -32.08 -48.46
N CYS A 26 -36.76 -31.57 -49.16
CA CYS A 26 -36.47 -31.95 -50.54
C CYS A 26 -35.06 -31.51 -50.96
N SER A 27 -34.39 -32.45 -51.56
CA SER A 27 -33.09 -32.43 -52.17
C SER A 27 -32.98 -31.45 -53.35
N SER A 28 -31.88 -30.69 -53.44
CA SER A 28 -31.21 -30.41 -54.70
C SER A 28 -29.79 -29.90 -54.51
N ASN A 29 -28.89 -30.50 -55.16
CA ASN A 29 -27.45 -30.37 -55.21
C ASN A 29 -27.06 -29.00 -55.82
N SER A 30 -26.26 -28.20 -55.12
CA SER A 30 -25.38 -27.22 -55.74
C SER A 30 -24.21 -26.88 -54.83
N THR A 31 -23.05 -27.16 -55.33
CA THR A 31 -21.73 -26.84 -54.83
C THR A 31 -21.62 -25.35 -54.56
N THR A 32 -21.44 -24.96 -53.31
CA THR A 32 -21.04 -23.61 -53.00
C THR A 32 -19.99 -23.66 -51.86
N THR A 33 -18.86 -23.08 -52.15
CA THR A 33 -17.65 -22.87 -51.37
C THR A 33 -17.97 -22.44 -49.94
N GLU A 34 -17.56 -23.24 -48.96
CA GLU A 34 -17.56 -22.86 -47.53
C GLU A 34 -16.61 -21.68 -47.31
N LYS A 35 -17.14 -20.50 -47.09
CA LYS A 35 -16.47 -19.47 -46.36
C LYS A 35 -16.48 -19.89 -44.89
N LYS A 36 -15.31 -20.24 -44.36
CA LYS A 36 -15.09 -20.26 -42.90
C LYS A 36 -15.37 -18.86 -42.38
N ASP A 37 -16.49 -18.74 -41.69
CA ASP A 37 -16.78 -17.61 -40.83
C ASP A 37 -15.97 -17.83 -39.56
N ASP A 38 -14.79 -17.20 -39.48
CA ASP A 38 -13.97 -17.10 -38.28
C ASP A 38 -14.64 -16.07 -37.38
N THR A 39 -15.73 -16.46 -36.75
CA THR A 39 -16.29 -15.71 -35.62
C THR A 39 -15.32 -15.92 -34.47
N ALA A 40 -14.36 -15.01 -34.32
CA ALA A 40 -13.60 -14.85 -33.10
C ALA A 40 -14.62 -14.71 -31.95
N LYS A 41 -14.74 -15.74 -31.11
CA LYS A 41 -15.39 -15.61 -29.80
C LYS A 41 -14.61 -14.55 -29.05
N THR A 42 -15.15 -13.36 -28.94
CA THR A 42 -14.73 -12.41 -27.92
C THR A 42 -15.10 -13.08 -26.60
N GLU A 43 -14.14 -13.64 -25.89
CA GLU A 43 -14.34 -14.04 -24.50
C GLU A 43 -14.76 -12.78 -23.76
N GLN A 44 -15.99 -12.75 -23.28
CA GLN A 44 -16.43 -11.73 -22.32
C GLN A 44 -15.65 -12.00 -21.04
N VAL A 45 -14.66 -11.15 -20.77
CA VAL A 45 -13.95 -11.17 -19.50
C VAL A 45 -14.94 -10.65 -18.44
N GLU A 46 -15.19 -11.47 -17.41
CA GLU A 46 -16.13 -11.11 -16.34
C GLU A 46 -15.61 -9.87 -15.57
N PRO A 47 -16.50 -8.94 -15.19
CA PRO A 47 -16.11 -7.79 -14.39
C PRO A 47 -15.55 -8.21 -13.02
N VAL A 48 -14.42 -7.62 -12.64
CA VAL A 48 -13.74 -7.88 -11.36
C VAL A 48 -13.60 -6.57 -10.59
N GLU A 49 -13.86 -6.61 -9.28
CA GLU A 49 -13.64 -5.48 -8.39
C GLU A 49 -12.59 -5.85 -7.34
N LEU A 50 -11.43 -5.18 -7.36
CA LEU A 50 -10.29 -5.42 -6.50
C LEU A 50 -10.28 -4.48 -5.29
N GLN A 51 -10.01 -5.02 -4.10
CA GLN A 51 -9.75 -4.27 -2.88
C GLN A 51 -8.25 -4.27 -2.57
N VAL A 52 -7.62 -3.10 -2.62
CA VAL A 52 -6.20 -2.93 -2.30
C VAL A 52 -6.02 -2.31 -0.92
N PHE A 53 -5.16 -2.89 -0.11
CA PHE A 53 -4.62 -2.31 1.12
C PHE A 53 -3.19 -1.89 0.85
N ALA A 54 -2.90 -0.60 0.88
CA ALA A 54 -1.59 -0.06 0.54
C ALA A 54 -1.07 0.89 1.63
N ALA A 55 0.22 0.84 1.87
CA ALA A 55 0.87 1.76 2.78
C ALA A 55 0.56 3.22 2.41
N ASN A 56 0.36 4.07 3.41
CA ASN A 56 -0.07 5.46 3.24
C ASN A 56 0.81 6.25 2.27
N SER A 57 2.12 5.99 2.23
CA SER A 57 3.06 6.63 1.30
C SER A 57 2.77 6.37 -0.19
N LEU A 58 2.01 5.30 -0.51
CA LEU A 58 1.66 4.95 -1.89
C LEU A 58 0.42 5.67 -2.42
N SER A 59 -0.30 6.46 -1.59
CA SER A 59 -1.66 6.91 -1.92
C SER A 59 -1.78 7.61 -3.27
N LYS A 60 -0.84 8.48 -3.63
CA LYS A 60 -0.90 9.21 -4.90
C LYS A 60 -0.42 8.37 -6.09
N ALA A 61 0.69 7.69 -5.92
CA ALA A 61 1.20 6.81 -6.97
C ALA A 61 0.19 5.70 -7.32
N MET A 62 -0.46 5.11 -6.31
CA MET A 62 -1.44 4.04 -6.51
C MET A 62 -2.71 4.52 -7.22
N GLU A 63 -3.19 5.75 -6.96
CA GLU A 63 -4.29 6.36 -7.70
C GLU A 63 -3.97 6.41 -9.21
N ASP A 64 -2.76 6.87 -9.57
CA ASP A 64 -2.31 6.94 -10.96
C ASP A 64 -2.08 5.54 -11.56
N ILE A 65 -1.56 4.60 -10.80
CA ILE A 65 -1.34 3.20 -11.19
C ILE A 65 -2.67 2.53 -11.54
N GLN A 66 -3.67 2.61 -10.66
CA GLN A 66 -4.98 1.99 -10.88
C GLN A 66 -5.66 2.54 -12.12
N LYS A 67 -5.60 3.86 -12.29
CA LYS A 67 -6.12 4.52 -13.49
C LYS A 67 -5.40 4.05 -14.74
N ALA A 68 -4.07 4.04 -14.72
CA ALA A 68 -3.26 3.62 -15.87
C ALA A 68 -3.44 2.14 -16.21
N TYR A 69 -3.68 1.26 -15.24
CA TYR A 69 -3.98 -0.15 -15.43
C TYR A 69 -5.28 -0.34 -16.23
N ILE A 70 -6.35 0.35 -15.82
CA ILE A 70 -7.64 0.31 -16.53
C ILE A 70 -7.46 0.84 -17.98
N GLU A 71 -6.77 1.96 -18.15
CA GLU A 71 -6.50 2.59 -19.46
C GLU A 71 -5.59 1.74 -20.37
N ASP A 72 -4.87 0.76 -19.81
CA ASP A 72 -3.95 -0.13 -20.51
C ASP A 72 -4.63 -1.42 -21.03
N GLY A 73 -5.96 -1.44 -21.06
CA GLY A 73 -6.76 -2.51 -21.65
C GLY A 73 -7.38 -3.47 -20.62
N HIS A 74 -7.36 -3.12 -19.32
CA HIS A 74 -7.98 -3.91 -18.25
C HIS A 74 -9.30 -3.27 -17.79
N ASP A 75 -10.15 -2.89 -18.74
CA ASP A 75 -11.41 -2.16 -18.55
C ASP A 75 -12.51 -2.99 -17.86
N ASN A 76 -12.31 -4.31 -17.75
CA ASN A 76 -13.11 -5.21 -16.93
C ASN A 76 -12.78 -5.16 -15.42
N VAL A 77 -11.68 -4.50 -15.03
CA VAL A 77 -11.27 -4.38 -13.64
C VAL A 77 -11.68 -3.01 -13.08
N THR A 78 -12.23 -3.02 -11.88
CA THR A 78 -12.49 -1.82 -11.07
C THR A 78 -11.82 -1.97 -9.71
N PHE A 79 -11.61 -0.85 -9.03
CA PHE A 79 -11.01 -0.84 -7.69
C PHE A 79 -12.00 -0.25 -6.70
N LYS A 80 -12.17 -0.93 -5.55
CA LYS A 80 -12.80 -0.32 -4.37
C LYS A 80 -11.91 0.79 -3.84
N ASP A 81 -12.47 1.64 -2.97
CA ASP A 81 -11.69 2.65 -2.27
C ASP A 81 -10.49 2.01 -1.56
N THR A 82 -9.31 2.22 -2.11
CA THR A 82 -8.07 1.67 -1.56
C THR A 82 -7.86 2.17 -0.14
N GLN A 83 -7.54 1.25 0.77
CA GLN A 83 -7.27 1.62 2.15
C GLN A 83 -5.81 2.04 2.31
N TYR A 84 -5.60 3.34 2.52
CA TYR A 84 -4.27 3.92 2.74
C TYR A 84 -4.07 4.19 4.24
N LYS A 85 -3.30 3.31 4.90
CA LYS A 85 -2.99 3.38 6.33
C LYS A 85 -1.52 3.11 6.59
N SER A 86 -1.08 3.20 7.85
CA SER A 86 0.20 2.63 8.23
C SER A 86 0.18 1.11 8.00
N SER A 87 1.35 0.51 7.71
CA SER A 87 1.42 -0.94 7.47
C SER A 87 1.01 -1.75 8.69
N GLY A 88 1.17 -1.20 9.89
CA GLY A 88 0.69 -1.81 11.14
C GLY A 88 -0.83 -1.84 11.20
N GLU A 89 -1.50 -0.70 10.94
CA GLU A 89 -2.97 -0.62 10.91
C GLU A 89 -3.59 -1.53 9.84
N LEU A 90 -2.96 -1.64 8.65
CA LEU A 90 -3.43 -2.56 7.60
C LEU A 90 -3.39 -4.02 8.09
N ASN A 91 -2.33 -4.42 8.80
CA ASN A 91 -2.26 -5.73 9.42
C ASN A 91 -3.32 -5.94 10.50
N GLU A 92 -3.63 -4.92 11.30
CA GLU A 92 -4.70 -4.98 12.29
C GLU A 92 -6.07 -5.12 11.64
N MET A 93 -6.32 -4.39 10.53
CA MET A 93 -7.55 -4.52 9.75
C MET A 93 -7.74 -5.94 9.19
N LEU A 94 -6.68 -6.53 8.60
CA LEU A 94 -6.72 -7.92 8.14
C LEU A 94 -6.97 -8.89 9.30
N GLY A 95 -6.31 -8.68 10.44
CA GLY A 95 -6.51 -9.47 11.65
C GLY A 95 -7.91 -9.33 12.27
N ALA A 96 -8.59 -8.21 12.03
CA ALA A 96 -9.98 -7.99 12.41
C ALA A 96 -10.99 -8.54 11.39
N GLY A 97 -10.53 -9.18 10.30
CA GLY A 97 -11.37 -9.78 9.26
C GLY A 97 -11.78 -8.81 8.14
N SER A 98 -11.11 -7.67 8.00
CA SER A 98 -11.32 -6.80 6.83
C SER A 98 -10.81 -7.48 5.57
N TYR A 99 -11.61 -7.47 4.52
CA TYR A 99 -11.25 -8.06 3.24
C TYR A 99 -10.32 -7.17 2.43
N ALA A 100 -9.31 -7.76 1.83
CA ALA A 100 -8.52 -7.19 0.75
C ALA A 100 -8.08 -8.30 -0.21
N ASP A 101 -7.83 -7.96 -1.47
CA ASP A 101 -7.21 -8.85 -2.45
C ASP A 101 -5.68 -8.74 -2.39
N LEU A 102 -5.15 -7.53 -2.27
CA LEU A 102 -3.73 -7.22 -2.29
C LEU A 102 -3.33 -6.39 -1.07
N LEU A 103 -2.24 -6.78 -0.41
CA LEU A 103 -1.56 -5.98 0.61
C LEU A 103 -0.21 -5.48 0.08
N ILE A 104 0.04 -4.17 0.15
CA ILE A 104 1.35 -3.57 -0.14
C ILE A 104 1.84 -2.82 1.11
N SER A 105 2.93 -3.29 1.69
CA SER A 105 3.51 -2.78 2.93
C SER A 105 4.71 -1.89 2.66
N ALA A 106 4.97 -0.91 3.53
CA ALA A 106 6.15 -0.03 3.46
C ALA A 106 7.39 -0.61 4.18
N SER A 107 7.35 -1.88 4.59
CA SER A 107 8.53 -2.56 5.13
C SER A 107 8.44 -4.08 5.03
N LYS A 108 9.58 -4.73 4.91
CA LYS A 108 9.68 -6.20 4.99
C LYS A 108 9.17 -6.72 6.35
N GLY A 109 9.52 -6.06 7.46
CA GLY A 109 9.10 -6.51 8.78
C GLY A 109 7.58 -6.47 9.01
N SER A 110 6.87 -5.49 8.41
CA SER A 110 5.41 -5.48 8.46
C SER A 110 4.80 -6.58 7.59
N MET A 111 5.40 -6.88 6.44
CA MET A 111 4.99 -8.00 5.60
C MET A 111 5.31 -9.35 6.27
N ASP A 112 6.47 -9.50 6.94
CA ASP A 112 6.82 -10.69 7.73
C ASP A 112 5.76 -10.95 8.82
N THR A 113 5.23 -9.88 9.41
CA THR A 113 4.11 -9.97 10.36
C THR A 113 2.85 -10.48 9.68
N ALA A 114 2.50 -10.00 8.49
CA ALA A 114 1.34 -10.46 7.73
C ALA A 114 1.47 -11.95 7.36
N VAL A 115 2.66 -12.38 6.92
CA VAL A 115 2.97 -13.79 6.62
C VAL A 115 2.82 -14.66 7.87
N SER A 116 3.47 -14.27 8.98
CA SER A 116 3.46 -15.04 10.23
C SER A 116 2.06 -15.18 10.84
N LYS A 117 1.19 -14.21 10.60
CA LYS A 117 -0.22 -14.22 11.03
C LYS A 117 -1.14 -14.93 10.05
N GLY A 118 -0.65 -15.35 8.88
CA GLY A 118 -1.44 -16.03 7.85
C GLY A 118 -2.39 -15.11 7.09
N TYR A 119 -2.13 -13.80 7.04
CA TYR A 119 -2.98 -12.84 6.34
C TYR A 119 -2.75 -12.81 4.84
N VAL A 120 -1.56 -13.19 4.39
CA VAL A 120 -1.16 -13.19 2.98
C VAL A 120 -0.62 -14.54 2.55
N ASP A 121 -0.67 -14.82 1.25
CA ASP A 121 0.00 -15.95 0.65
C ASP A 121 1.48 -15.62 0.42
N GLU A 122 2.36 -16.20 1.23
CA GLU A 122 3.81 -15.98 1.16
C GLU A 122 4.39 -16.30 -0.23
N SER A 123 3.80 -17.26 -0.95
CA SER A 123 4.28 -17.63 -2.29
C SER A 123 4.08 -16.55 -3.35
N THR A 124 3.19 -15.57 -3.09
CA THR A 124 2.92 -14.43 -3.97
C THR A 124 3.71 -13.19 -3.59
N ARG A 125 4.48 -13.25 -2.50
CA ARG A 125 5.24 -12.11 -2.00
C ARG A 125 6.34 -11.70 -2.97
N VAL A 126 6.37 -10.42 -3.32
CA VAL A 126 7.39 -9.79 -4.16
C VAL A 126 7.86 -8.48 -3.55
N ASP A 127 9.14 -8.15 -3.72
CA ASP A 127 9.66 -6.82 -3.43
C ASP A 127 9.34 -5.92 -4.62
N MET A 128 8.54 -4.85 -4.42
CA MET A 128 8.07 -3.99 -5.51
C MET A 128 8.96 -2.77 -5.73
N PHE A 129 9.25 -2.05 -4.66
CA PHE A 129 10.00 -0.77 -4.73
C PHE A 129 10.98 -0.63 -3.60
N LYS A 130 11.92 0.29 -3.79
CA LYS A 130 12.80 0.86 -2.76
C LYS A 130 12.46 2.32 -2.54
N ASN A 131 12.91 2.86 -1.42
CA ASN A 131 12.77 4.27 -1.07
C ASN A 131 13.93 4.68 -0.15
N ASP A 132 14.16 5.98 -0.02
CA ASP A 132 15.10 6.54 0.93
C ASP A 132 14.38 7.24 2.08
N LEU A 133 15.02 7.26 3.25
CA LEU A 133 14.59 8.05 4.39
C LEU A 133 15.30 9.40 4.36
N VAL A 134 14.52 10.47 4.43
CA VAL A 134 15.03 11.84 4.39
C VAL A 134 14.52 12.65 5.57
N MET A 135 15.28 13.66 5.92
CA MET A 135 14.89 14.71 6.85
C MET A 135 14.36 15.89 6.03
N VAL A 136 13.12 16.28 6.27
CA VAL A 136 12.48 17.40 5.58
C VAL A 136 12.12 18.51 6.57
N SER A 137 12.12 19.73 6.07
CA SER A 137 11.61 20.92 6.76
C SER A 137 10.59 21.62 5.86
N LYS A 138 9.92 22.63 6.40
CA LYS A 138 9.03 23.49 5.62
C LYS A 138 9.77 24.06 4.42
N GLU A 139 9.11 24.12 3.28
CA GLU A 139 9.67 24.77 2.07
C GLU A 139 10.09 26.21 2.35
N GLY A 140 11.28 26.58 1.88
CA GLY A 140 11.90 27.89 2.11
C GLY A 140 12.60 28.04 3.46
N ALA A 141 12.74 26.99 4.26
CA ALA A 141 13.60 27.02 5.44
C ALA A 141 15.08 27.18 5.06
N GLU A 142 15.83 27.96 5.84
CA GLU A 142 17.27 28.19 5.58
C GLU A 142 18.17 27.00 5.99
N MET A 143 17.58 25.92 6.50
CA MET A 143 18.28 24.70 6.91
C MET A 143 18.76 23.90 5.70
N LYS A 144 19.96 23.35 5.82
CA LYS A 144 20.56 22.42 4.86
C LYS A 144 21.65 21.58 5.52
N ASP A 145 21.97 20.46 4.90
CA ASP A 145 23.02 19.53 5.34
C ASP A 145 22.86 19.08 6.80
N VAL A 146 21.61 18.95 7.24
CA VAL A 146 21.27 18.48 8.60
C VAL A 146 21.70 17.03 8.77
N THR A 147 22.32 16.74 9.90
CA THR A 147 22.82 15.41 10.26
C THR A 147 22.06 14.81 11.43
N LEU A 148 22.17 13.49 11.64
CA LEU A 148 21.64 12.84 12.83
C LEU A 148 22.30 13.39 14.11
N GLN A 149 23.56 13.84 14.05
CA GLN A 149 24.24 14.44 15.19
C GLN A 149 23.61 15.79 15.57
N ASP A 150 23.16 16.60 14.61
CA ASP A 150 22.47 17.86 14.89
C ASP A 150 21.15 17.61 15.67
N ILE A 151 20.48 16.47 15.36
CA ILE A 151 19.32 16.04 16.14
C ILE A 151 19.72 15.64 17.56
N ALA A 152 20.78 14.85 17.71
CA ALA A 152 21.28 14.42 19.02
C ALA A 152 21.75 15.59 19.90
N ASP A 153 22.31 16.63 19.29
CA ASP A 153 22.68 17.87 19.95
C ASP A 153 21.46 18.72 20.40
N GLY A 154 20.24 18.30 20.07
CA GLY A 154 19.00 18.98 20.43
C GLY A 154 18.78 20.31 19.71
N LYS A 155 19.42 20.51 18.53
CA LYS A 155 19.30 21.77 17.77
C LYS A 155 17.89 21.98 17.22
N TYR A 156 17.16 20.88 16.95
CA TYR A 156 15.89 20.89 16.23
C TYR A 156 14.79 20.13 16.97
N THR A 157 13.55 20.55 16.78
CA THR A 157 12.36 19.75 17.06
C THR A 157 12.11 18.77 15.92
N ILE A 158 11.80 17.52 16.24
CA ILE A 158 11.58 16.49 15.22
C ILE A 158 10.18 15.88 15.32
N CYS A 159 9.60 15.48 14.20
CA CYS A 159 8.46 14.59 14.15
C CYS A 159 8.86 13.27 13.47
N VAL A 160 8.46 12.16 14.08
CA VAL A 160 8.68 10.80 13.58
C VAL A 160 7.41 9.99 13.68
N GLY A 161 7.27 8.96 12.88
CA GLY A 161 6.18 7.98 13.02
C GLY A 161 6.32 7.18 14.31
N ASP A 162 5.22 6.75 14.90
CA ASP A 162 5.22 5.81 16.01
C ASP A 162 5.60 4.37 15.57
N ASP A 163 5.55 3.42 16.48
CA ASP A 163 5.95 2.01 16.24
C ASP A 163 5.13 1.31 15.15
N SER A 164 3.94 1.81 14.81
CA SER A 164 3.09 1.27 13.74
C SER A 164 3.50 1.76 12.35
N VAL A 165 4.29 2.84 12.28
CA VAL A 165 4.68 3.52 11.06
C VAL A 165 6.08 3.08 10.62
N PRO A 166 6.24 2.39 9.45
CA PRO A 166 7.54 1.92 9.00
C PRO A 166 8.60 3.03 8.88
N ALA A 167 8.25 4.22 8.37
CA ALA A 167 9.17 5.36 8.33
C ALA A 167 9.70 5.73 9.72
N GLY A 168 8.83 5.69 10.75
CA GLY A 168 9.22 5.91 12.15
C GLY A 168 10.18 4.85 12.65
N ASN A 169 9.96 3.57 12.29
CA ASN A 169 10.85 2.49 12.69
C ASN A 169 12.25 2.66 12.07
N TYR A 170 12.35 3.05 10.81
CA TYR A 170 13.64 3.37 10.18
C TYR A 170 14.30 4.62 10.80
N ALA A 171 13.51 5.65 11.13
CA ALA A 171 14.01 6.81 11.86
C ALA A 171 14.55 6.42 13.24
N ALA A 172 13.83 5.59 14.00
CA ALA A 172 14.26 5.08 15.30
C ALA A 172 15.57 4.27 15.19
N GLN A 173 15.70 3.40 14.14
CA GLN A 173 16.94 2.69 13.84
C GLN A 173 18.11 3.68 13.70
N SER A 174 17.96 4.68 12.85
CA SER A 174 19.00 5.67 12.59
C SER A 174 19.30 6.55 13.80
N LEU A 175 18.26 7.00 14.50
CA LEU A 175 18.39 7.83 15.70
C LEU A 175 19.00 7.07 16.90
N SER A 176 18.94 5.74 16.91
CA SER A 176 19.64 4.92 17.91
C SER A 176 21.15 4.98 17.78
N THR A 177 21.69 5.20 16.58
CA THR A 177 23.14 5.30 16.35
C THR A 177 23.77 6.54 16.99
N VAL A 178 22.96 7.55 17.28
CA VAL A 178 23.37 8.81 17.92
C VAL A 178 22.75 9.02 19.32
N GLY A 179 22.15 7.98 19.90
CA GLY A 179 21.63 7.99 21.27
C GLY A 179 20.33 8.77 21.49
N VAL A 180 19.61 9.14 20.42
CA VAL A 180 18.30 9.80 20.50
C VAL A 180 17.17 8.80 20.73
N TYR A 181 17.34 7.54 20.27
CA TYR A 181 16.44 6.45 20.52
C TYR A 181 17.16 5.33 21.27
N ALA A 182 16.55 4.85 22.35
CA ALA A 182 17.04 3.73 23.16
C ALA A 182 16.18 2.50 22.88
N PRO A 183 16.74 1.46 22.21
CA PRO A 183 16.04 0.20 21.98
C PRO A 183 15.74 -0.53 23.29
N ALA A 184 14.73 -1.38 23.29
CA ALA A 184 14.34 -2.20 24.44
C ALA A 184 14.07 -3.66 24.06
N GLY A 185 13.89 -4.52 25.04
CA GLY A 185 13.61 -5.94 24.84
C GLY A 185 14.74 -6.66 24.08
N ASP A 186 14.39 -7.40 23.04
CA ASP A 186 15.35 -8.19 22.23
C ASP A 186 16.36 -7.32 21.47
N ASP A 187 16.11 -6.01 21.35
CA ASP A 187 16.95 -5.03 20.67
C ASP A 187 17.88 -4.28 21.64
N GLU A 188 17.77 -4.52 22.96
CA GLU A 188 18.59 -3.83 23.97
C GLU A 188 20.09 -4.02 23.71
N GLY A 189 20.83 -2.90 23.75
CA GLY A 189 22.29 -2.89 23.50
C GLY A 189 22.71 -2.94 22.03
N LYS A 190 21.75 -3.00 21.08
CA LYS A 190 22.01 -2.91 19.66
C LYS A 190 21.66 -1.51 19.14
N THR A 191 22.07 -1.18 17.90
CA THR A 191 21.73 0.10 17.25
C THR A 191 21.60 -0.05 15.74
N GLY A 192 21.05 0.96 15.09
CA GLY A 192 21.00 1.04 13.65
C GLY A 192 20.16 -0.09 13.03
N LYS A 193 20.68 -0.66 11.95
CA LYS A 193 20.01 -1.74 11.21
C LYS A 193 19.83 -3.04 12.00
N ASP A 194 20.49 -3.19 13.14
CA ASP A 194 20.42 -4.41 13.96
C ASP A 194 19.21 -4.44 14.88
N ILE A 195 18.43 -3.36 14.96
CA ILE A 195 17.20 -3.26 15.73
C ILE A 195 15.94 -3.24 14.84
N THR A 196 14.79 -3.46 15.45
CA THR A 196 13.49 -3.33 14.79
C THR A 196 13.05 -1.87 14.67
N GLY A 197 13.53 -1.01 15.57
CA GLY A 197 13.06 0.37 15.74
C GLY A 197 11.70 0.47 16.45
N LYS A 198 11.32 -0.59 17.18
CA LYS A 198 10.03 -0.68 17.90
C LYS A 198 10.24 -0.96 19.37
N GLY A 199 9.24 -0.58 20.19
CA GLY A 199 9.17 -0.92 21.62
C GLY A 199 10.20 -0.21 22.50
N GLY A 200 11.05 0.63 21.94
CA GLY A 200 12.03 1.44 22.66
C GLY A 200 11.47 2.80 23.08
N SER A 201 12.35 3.71 23.44
CA SER A 201 11.98 5.06 23.87
C SER A 201 12.92 6.12 23.31
N TYR A 202 12.38 7.27 22.98
CA TYR A 202 13.16 8.46 22.67
C TYR A 202 13.78 9.07 23.93
N ASN A 203 14.89 9.78 23.76
CA ASN A 203 15.60 10.45 24.84
C ASN A 203 14.64 11.25 25.71
N THR A 204 14.62 10.93 27.01
CA THR A 204 13.61 11.43 27.97
C THR A 204 13.62 12.96 28.07
N ASP A 205 14.79 13.60 28.03
CA ASP A 205 14.90 15.05 28.14
C ASP A 205 14.40 15.72 26.87
N MET A 206 14.72 15.18 25.69
CA MET A 206 14.18 15.67 24.42
C MET A 206 12.65 15.56 24.36
N VAL A 207 12.08 14.47 24.87
CA VAL A 207 10.61 14.30 24.96
C VAL A 207 9.97 15.31 25.91
N LYS A 208 10.55 15.51 27.10
CA LYS A 208 10.07 16.50 28.08
C LYS A 208 10.13 17.93 27.55
N ASP A 209 11.17 18.24 26.78
CA ASP A 209 11.39 19.56 26.18
C ASP A 209 10.55 19.77 24.90
N GLY A 210 9.69 18.80 24.54
CA GLY A 210 8.87 18.86 23.32
C GLY A 210 9.67 18.77 22.02
N LYS A 211 10.92 18.26 22.08
CA LYS A 211 11.80 18.11 20.93
C LYS A 211 11.45 16.92 20.05
N VAL A 212 10.66 15.96 20.54
CA VAL A 212 10.22 14.76 19.79
C VAL A 212 8.71 14.67 19.82
N VAL A 213 8.12 14.67 18.63
CA VAL A 213 6.68 14.49 18.39
C VAL A 213 6.49 13.16 17.65
N LEU A 214 5.50 12.36 18.06
CA LEU A 214 5.14 11.11 17.41
C LEU A 214 3.79 11.26 16.69
N ASP A 215 3.67 10.64 15.52
CA ASP A 215 2.38 10.57 14.83
C ASP A 215 2.14 9.18 14.22
N THR A 216 0.89 8.87 13.95
CA THR A 216 0.41 7.53 13.55
C THR A 216 0.48 7.28 12.04
N SER A 217 0.93 8.24 11.23
CA SER A 217 1.13 8.06 9.79
C SER A 217 2.23 8.96 9.25
N VAL A 218 2.98 8.49 8.25
CA VAL A 218 4.01 9.30 7.60
C VAL A 218 3.44 10.57 6.96
N GLY A 219 2.19 10.54 6.51
CA GLY A 219 1.51 11.71 5.97
C GLY A 219 1.30 12.81 6.99
N ASN A 220 0.93 12.47 8.23
CA ASN A 220 0.82 13.43 9.31
C ASN A 220 2.20 13.93 9.76
N VAL A 221 3.18 13.03 9.84
CA VAL A 221 4.58 13.40 10.12
C VAL A 221 5.06 14.48 9.14
N CYS A 222 4.80 14.30 7.85
CA CYS A 222 5.14 15.28 6.82
C CYS A 222 4.42 16.62 7.02
N LYS A 223 3.13 16.59 7.40
CA LYS A 223 2.33 17.80 7.66
C LYS A 223 2.87 18.65 8.82
N HIS A 224 3.43 18.03 9.87
CA HIS A 224 4.05 18.78 10.96
C HIS A 224 5.22 19.63 10.48
N ALA A 225 6.06 19.13 9.56
CA ALA A 225 7.10 19.93 8.94
C ALA A 225 6.50 20.98 7.97
N GLN A 226 5.51 20.61 7.15
CA GLN A 226 4.87 21.51 6.20
C GLN A 226 4.23 22.73 6.88
N SER A 227 3.57 22.55 8.03
CA SER A 227 2.98 23.63 8.83
C SER A 227 4.03 24.44 9.59
N GLY A 228 5.19 23.85 9.88
CA GLY A 228 6.22 24.43 10.73
C GLY A 228 5.95 24.19 12.23
N ASP A 229 5.16 23.18 12.58
CA ASP A 229 4.95 22.74 13.96
C ASP A 229 6.20 22.10 14.57
N VAL A 230 7.05 21.54 13.69
CA VAL A 230 8.38 21.05 14.01
C VAL A 230 9.39 21.57 13.00
N ASP A 231 10.67 21.58 13.38
CA ASP A 231 11.75 21.99 12.49
C ASP A 231 12.00 20.92 11.41
N ILE A 232 11.93 19.64 11.77
CA ILE A 232 12.30 18.51 10.92
C ILE A 232 11.28 17.37 11.07
N ALA A 233 10.96 16.73 9.94
CA ALA A 233 10.22 15.47 9.92
C ALA A 233 11.05 14.38 9.20
N PHE A 234 10.94 13.13 9.68
CA PHE A 234 11.53 11.97 9.05
C PHE A 234 10.47 11.30 8.16
N VAL A 235 10.67 11.36 6.86
CA VAL A 235 9.73 10.86 5.84
C VAL A 235 10.50 10.15 4.72
N TYR A 236 9.78 9.55 3.79
CA TYR A 236 10.39 8.99 2.59
C TYR A 236 10.60 10.05 1.51
N THR A 237 11.54 9.83 0.61
CA THR A 237 11.73 10.68 -0.56
C THR A 237 10.43 10.83 -1.37
N SER A 238 9.67 9.75 -1.54
CA SER A 238 8.35 9.78 -2.22
C SER A 238 7.32 10.70 -1.55
N ASP A 239 7.42 10.95 -0.24
CA ASP A 239 6.51 11.85 0.47
C ASP A 239 6.74 13.32 0.10
N VAL A 240 7.98 13.69 -0.26
CA VAL A 240 8.31 15.03 -0.77
C VAL A 240 7.55 15.30 -2.07
N TYR A 241 7.53 14.33 -2.98
CA TYR A 241 6.76 14.43 -4.24
C TYR A 241 5.26 14.44 -3.98
N ARG A 242 4.79 13.62 -3.04
CA ARG A 242 3.36 13.44 -2.74
C ARG A 242 2.72 14.67 -2.11
N PHE A 243 3.40 15.35 -1.19
CA PHE A 243 2.81 16.43 -0.42
C PHE A 243 3.20 17.82 -0.92
N GLY A 244 4.42 17.99 -1.41
CA GLY A 244 4.97 19.33 -1.66
C GLY A 244 5.06 20.17 -0.38
N GLY A 245 5.43 21.43 -0.49
CA GLY A 245 5.48 22.35 0.65
C GLY A 245 6.52 22.00 1.72
N VAL A 246 7.35 21.01 1.46
CA VAL A 246 8.52 20.61 2.24
C VAL A 246 9.73 20.50 1.34
N GLN A 247 10.92 20.67 1.92
CA GLN A 247 12.19 20.50 1.24
C GLN A 247 13.08 19.54 2.01
N VAL A 248 13.88 18.75 1.29
CA VAL A 248 14.90 17.91 1.92
C VAL A 248 15.99 18.78 2.49
N VAL A 249 16.27 18.63 3.78
CA VAL A 249 17.33 19.36 4.51
C VAL A 249 18.48 18.44 4.93
N GLY A 250 18.29 17.12 4.82
CA GLY A 250 19.31 16.11 5.06
C GLY A 250 18.85 14.74 4.61
N THR A 251 19.77 13.90 4.18
CA THR A 251 19.53 12.49 3.88
C THR A 251 19.97 11.64 5.08
N VAL A 252 19.14 10.68 5.49
CA VAL A 252 19.50 9.73 6.54
C VAL A 252 20.47 8.71 5.96
N PRO A 253 21.67 8.49 6.58
CA PRO A 253 22.63 7.55 6.03
C PRO A 253 22.06 6.12 5.95
N ALA A 254 22.12 5.51 4.75
CA ALA A 254 21.52 4.21 4.46
C ALA A 254 22.11 3.04 5.28
N ASP A 255 23.32 3.20 5.83
CA ASP A 255 23.96 2.21 6.70
C ASP A 255 23.44 2.25 8.14
N THR A 256 22.67 3.27 8.51
CA THR A 256 22.09 3.44 9.87
C THR A 256 20.72 2.78 10.03
N HIS A 257 20.09 2.30 8.97
CA HIS A 257 18.80 1.62 9.00
C HIS A 257 18.74 0.46 8.00
N LYS A 258 17.75 -0.42 8.15
CA LYS A 258 17.49 -1.49 7.17
C LYS A 258 17.05 -0.89 5.83
N ASN A 259 17.32 -1.62 4.75
CA ASN A 259 16.85 -1.23 3.43
C ASN A 259 15.33 -1.03 3.42
N ILE A 260 14.90 0.08 2.88
CA ILE A 260 13.49 0.42 2.75
C ILE A 260 12.97 -0.25 1.48
N VAL A 261 12.15 -1.27 1.67
CA VAL A 261 11.56 -2.06 0.59
C VAL A 261 10.07 -2.16 0.84
N TYR A 262 9.30 -2.01 -0.23
CA TYR A 262 7.84 -2.16 -0.24
C TYR A 262 7.49 -3.51 -0.84
N PRO A 263 7.21 -4.52 -0.04
CA PRO A 263 6.71 -5.79 -0.53
C PRO A 263 5.20 -5.75 -0.76
N GLY A 264 4.75 -6.40 -1.84
CA GLY A 264 3.37 -6.72 -2.12
C GLY A 264 3.12 -8.21 -1.98
N ALA A 265 1.90 -8.61 -1.58
CA ALA A 265 1.46 -10.00 -1.53
C ALA A 265 -0.07 -10.10 -1.63
N ILE A 266 -0.56 -11.15 -2.27
CA ILE A 266 -1.99 -11.48 -2.33
C ILE A 266 -2.44 -11.96 -0.95
N THR A 267 -3.62 -11.51 -0.50
CA THR A 267 -4.14 -11.95 0.82
C THR A 267 -4.67 -13.37 0.76
N LYS A 268 -4.75 -14.04 1.93
CA LYS A 268 -5.30 -15.41 2.02
C LYS A 268 -6.79 -15.47 1.71
N ASP A 269 -7.52 -14.39 1.97
CA ASP A 269 -8.96 -14.31 1.76
C ASP A 269 -9.32 -13.77 0.36
N CYS A 270 -8.33 -13.52 -0.49
CA CYS A 270 -8.52 -13.05 -1.85
C CYS A 270 -9.39 -14.03 -2.65
N THR A 271 -10.47 -13.52 -3.24
CA THR A 271 -11.37 -14.30 -4.11
C THR A 271 -11.08 -14.09 -5.60
N ASN A 272 -10.29 -13.08 -5.95
CA ASN A 272 -9.95 -12.68 -7.31
C ASN A 272 -8.45 -12.91 -7.59
N VAL A 273 -7.91 -14.09 -7.22
CA VAL A 273 -6.46 -14.36 -7.21
C VAL A 273 -5.81 -14.09 -8.56
N GLU A 274 -6.42 -14.56 -9.66
CA GLU A 274 -5.86 -14.40 -11.01
C GLU A 274 -5.78 -12.91 -11.41
N ALA A 275 -6.87 -12.15 -11.27
CA ALA A 275 -6.90 -10.73 -11.59
C ALA A 275 -5.98 -9.91 -10.67
N THR A 276 -5.84 -10.31 -9.39
CA THR A 276 -4.93 -9.66 -8.45
C THR A 276 -3.47 -9.90 -8.82
N GLN A 277 -3.14 -11.13 -9.23
CA GLN A 277 -1.80 -11.46 -9.71
C GLN A 277 -1.46 -10.70 -10.99
N GLU A 278 -2.40 -10.62 -11.94
CA GLU A 278 -2.24 -9.85 -13.18
C GLU A 278 -1.97 -8.37 -12.88
N PHE A 279 -2.74 -7.77 -11.97
CA PHE A 279 -2.51 -6.40 -11.53
C PHE A 279 -1.14 -6.21 -10.87
N LEU A 280 -0.74 -7.13 -9.98
CA LEU A 280 0.57 -7.10 -9.33
C LEU A 280 1.70 -7.23 -10.34
N ASP A 281 1.58 -8.16 -11.29
CA ASP A 281 2.58 -8.36 -12.35
C ASP A 281 2.68 -7.14 -13.27
N TRP A 282 1.55 -6.50 -13.61
CA TRP A 282 1.54 -5.27 -14.38
C TRP A 282 2.22 -4.12 -13.62
N CYS A 283 1.97 -3.99 -12.32
CA CYS A 283 2.64 -2.98 -11.47
C CYS A 283 4.16 -3.11 -11.49
N LEU A 284 4.68 -4.33 -11.66
CA LEU A 284 6.11 -4.63 -11.64
C LEU A 284 6.76 -4.51 -13.02
N ASN A 285 6.06 -4.96 -14.07
CA ASN A 285 6.68 -5.24 -15.38
C ASN A 285 6.27 -4.26 -16.48
N SER A 286 5.15 -3.52 -16.33
CA SER A 286 4.74 -2.53 -17.32
C SER A 286 5.66 -1.31 -17.29
N GLU A 287 6.20 -0.92 -18.43
CA GLU A 287 6.99 0.33 -18.55
C GLU A 287 6.18 1.55 -18.09
N LYS A 288 4.86 1.54 -18.31
CA LYS A 288 3.95 2.59 -17.89
C LYS A 288 3.87 2.66 -16.35
N ALA A 289 3.72 1.50 -15.69
CA ALA A 289 3.70 1.41 -14.23
C ALA A 289 5.04 1.85 -13.63
N GLN A 290 6.15 1.34 -14.16
CA GLN A 290 7.50 1.67 -13.71
C GLN A 290 7.76 3.17 -13.79
N LYS A 291 7.34 3.82 -14.88
CA LYS A 291 7.47 5.28 -15.02
C LYS A 291 6.64 6.02 -13.97
N ILE A 292 5.41 5.60 -13.69
CA ILE A 292 4.57 6.23 -12.66
C ILE A 292 5.23 6.12 -11.29
N TRP A 293 5.74 4.94 -10.91
CA TRP A 293 6.44 4.78 -9.64
C TRP A 293 7.64 5.72 -9.52
N GLN A 294 8.47 5.82 -10.58
CA GLN A 294 9.64 6.71 -10.60
C GLN A 294 9.24 8.20 -10.53
N ASP A 295 8.18 8.59 -11.23
CA ASP A 295 7.67 9.97 -11.22
C ASP A 295 7.20 10.38 -9.81
N TRP A 296 6.79 9.41 -8.97
CA TRP A 296 6.45 9.60 -7.56
C TRP A 296 7.62 9.37 -6.60
N GLY A 297 8.86 9.24 -7.09
CA GLY A 297 10.07 9.15 -6.28
C GLY A 297 10.34 7.76 -5.68
N PHE A 298 9.76 6.69 -6.23
CA PHE A 298 10.11 5.32 -5.89
C PHE A 298 11.20 4.79 -6.82
N GLU A 299 12.11 3.99 -6.27
CA GLU A 299 13.06 3.20 -7.05
C GLU A 299 12.49 1.77 -7.23
N LEU A 300 12.68 1.17 -8.39
CA LEU A 300 12.30 -0.22 -8.63
C LEU A 300 13.21 -1.16 -7.83
N ALA A 301 12.67 -2.27 -7.30
CA ALA A 301 13.39 -3.20 -6.42
C ALA A 301 14.43 -4.07 -7.15
#